data_7e246dfc6fd0f4de21a1a218e4e18b13
#
_entry.id   7e246dfc6fd0f4de21a1a218e4e18b13
#
_cell.length_a   1.000
_cell.length_b   1.000
_cell.length_c   1.000
_cell.angle_alpha   90.00
_cell.angle_beta   90.00
_cell.angle_gamma   90.00
#
_symmetry.space_group_name_H-M   'P 1'
#
loop_
_entity.id
_entity.type
_entity.pdbx_description
1 polymer ?
#
loop_
_entity_poly.entity_id
_entity_poly.type
_entity_poly.pdbx_seq_one_letter_code
_entity_poly.pdbx_strand_id
1 'polypeptide(L)'
;MKKIVFFLFLAASAGALGLSSCKKPSGDDPVAPPTPGGGTNTDTVRQREVIAWVDARSNVFGTYGRFSDTALIRRTLDTLKEVGVNSLVVDVKGSTGFTMYPSAYTKQLTTLDGKSLPAGVDYVDFIIGEAKKRQFKVYASIVTFVEGDGARNIGNVFEDPVFRDQYQSIVCDAAGNRVPVTQTGKNGFVNPAIPAVQDRALNIIREIVQKYPIDGMILDYARYTDINADFSDFSKAQFIKFLEDKYQDANAKYLEFPKDIVTSWRTSNGQVLPATTGKYYNKWLLYRTSVIHDFFVKARTAVKSVKSDVKFGVYVGAWYNTYYQVGVNWASQDYDPFNDAEIRFDWAYPDYQKTGYTEQLDLLMTGNYFTQLMINDNPASAGMKYHWWSVEGSLKGGKYITRGKVPLYGSMDLGNVDWPDQQSISTTIKYIRDHATGGVMLFDVVHVYAPQYNRLKQPLWNALRNGIKN
;
A
#
# COMPACT_ATOMS: atom_id res chain seq x y z
N MET A 1 25.50 10.03 -15.02
CA MET A 1 24.79 9.43 -13.88
C MET A 1 23.42 10.10 -13.78
N LYS A 2 22.41 9.50 -14.40
CA LYS A 2 21.03 10.02 -14.33
C LYS A 2 20.44 9.64 -12.98
N LYS A 3 20.07 10.65 -12.18
CA LYS A 3 19.39 10.49 -10.89
C LYS A 3 18.01 9.88 -11.15
N ILE A 4 17.79 8.65 -10.68
CA ILE A 4 16.47 8.04 -10.63
C ILE A 4 15.76 8.70 -9.44
N VAL A 5 14.87 9.64 -9.74
CA VAL A 5 14.06 10.33 -8.74
C VAL A 5 12.77 9.51 -8.60
N PHE A 6 12.62 8.83 -7.48
CA PHE A 6 11.32 8.33 -7.04
C PHE A 6 10.50 9.54 -6.59
N PHE A 7 9.52 9.94 -7.40
CA PHE A 7 8.59 11.00 -7.01
C PHE A 7 7.58 10.47 -5.99
N LEU A 8 7.79 10.80 -4.73
CA LEU A 8 6.71 10.91 -3.74
C LEU A 8 5.99 12.23 -4.05
N PHE A 9 4.77 12.17 -4.58
CA PHE A 9 3.99 13.37 -4.82
C PHE A 9 3.35 13.86 -3.52
N LEU A 10 3.92 14.92 -2.95
CA LEU A 10 3.22 15.79 -2.02
C LEU A 10 2.43 16.82 -2.85
N ALA A 11 1.13 16.64 -2.96
CA ALA A 11 0.25 17.68 -3.48
C ALA A 11 -0.30 18.48 -2.30
N ALA A 12 0.33 19.62 -1.99
CA ALA A 12 -0.27 20.64 -1.13
C ALA A 12 -1.16 21.53 -2.00
N SER A 13 -2.48 21.35 -1.94
CA SER A 13 -3.44 22.32 -2.45
C SER A 13 -4.12 23.00 -1.26
N ALA A 14 -3.68 24.22 -0.95
CA ALA A 14 -4.39 25.13 -0.06
C ALA A 14 -5.61 25.71 -0.80
N GLY A 15 -6.81 25.26 -0.44
CA GLY A 15 -8.09 25.86 -0.83
C GLY A 15 -8.74 26.43 0.42
N ALA A 16 -8.71 27.75 0.56
CA ALA A 16 -9.44 28.49 1.59
C ALA A 16 -10.94 28.48 1.28
N LEU A 17 -11.76 27.97 2.20
CA LEU A 17 -13.21 28.21 2.19
C LEU A 17 -13.68 28.63 3.58
N GLY A 18 -14.52 29.66 3.57
CA GLY A 18 -14.92 30.49 4.66
C GLY A 18 -15.77 29.81 5.74
N LEU A 19 -15.60 30.31 6.94
CA LEU A 19 -16.34 29.97 8.14
C LEU A 19 -17.73 30.65 8.13
N SER A 20 -18.77 29.87 8.30
CA SER A 20 -20.06 30.36 8.73
C SER A 20 -20.36 29.82 10.13
N SER A 21 -20.50 30.75 11.06
CA SER A 21 -20.81 30.52 12.47
C SER A 21 -22.31 30.29 12.65
N CYS A 22 -22.70 29.26 13.41
CA CYS A 22 -24.02 29.19 14.02
C CYS A 22 -23.94 28.86 15.52
N LYS A 23 -24.72 29.63 16.28
CA LYS A 23 -24.83 29.68 17.75
C LYS A 23 -25.43 28.38 18.35
N LYS A 24 -24.97 28.05 19.57
CA LYS A 24 -25.55 27.05 20.47
C LYS A 24 -26.90 27.50 21.03
N PRO A 25 -27.81 26.56 21.36
CA PRO A 25 -28.72 26.70 22.49
C PRO A 25 -28.24 25.88 23.69
N SER A 26 -28.46 26.43 24.86
CA SER A 26 -28.20 25.86 26.18
C SER A 26 -29.33 24.95 26.64
N GLY A 27 -28.99 23.89 27.37
CA GLY A 27 -29.95 23.24 28.28
C GLY A 27 -29.76 21.74 28.44
N ASP A 28 -29.59 21.38 29.72
CA ASP A 28 -29.85 20.11 30.38
C ASP A 28 -28.74 19.01 30.41
N ASP A 29 -28.22 18.80 31.62
CA ASP A 29 -27.32 17.75 32.02
C ASP A 29 -27.98 16.36 31.95
N PRO A 30 -27.35 15.34 31.33
CA PRO A 30 -27.78 13.98 31.51
C PRO A 30 -26.96 13.26 32.60
N VAL A 31 -27.72 12.54 33.41
CA VAL A 31 -27.34 11.62 34.48
C VAL A 31 -26.20 10.68 34.03
N ALA A 32 -25.18 10.50 34.90
CA ALA A 32 -24.06 9.59 34.69
C ALA A 32 -24.50 8.12 34.58
N PRO A 33 -23.97 7.35 33.63
CA PRO A 33 -24.21 5.90 33.58
C PRO A 33 -23.41 5.17 34.65
N PRO A 34 -23.87 3.97 35.09
CA PRO A 34 -23.27 3.22 36.20
C PRO A 34 -21.87 2.70 35.85
N THR A 35 -20.98 2.75 36.81
CA THR A 35 -19.61 2.26 36.75
C THR A 35 -19.58 0.74 36.49
N PRO A 36 -18.90 0.22 35.46
CA PRO A 36 -18.69 -1.21 35.32
C PRO A 36 -17.72 -1.70 36.38
N GLY A 37 -18.07 -2.82 37.03
CA GLY A 37 -17.28 -3.46 38.07
C GLY A 37 -15.87 -3.81 37.63
N GLY A 38 -14.92 -3.66 38.58
CA GLY A 38 -13.51 -3.97 38.41
C GLY A 38 -13.25 -5.44 38.07
N GLY A 39 -13.04 -5.73 36.81
CA GLY A 39 -12.33 -6.91 36.38
C GLY A 39 -10.84 -6.57 36.36
N THR A 40 -10.03 -7.31 37.09
CA THR A 40 -8.56 -7.27 37.00
C THR A 40 -8.15 -7.71 35.59
N ASN A 41 -8.02 -6.75 34.68
CA ASN A 41 -7.41 -6.96 33.38
C ASN A 41 -5.91 -7.17 33.61
N THR A 42 -5.47 -8.42 33.70
CA THR A 42 -4.08 -8.77 33.38
C THR A 42 -3.91 -8.60 31.88
N ASP A 43 -3.83 -7.36 31.41
CA ASP A 43 -3.29 -7.05 30.09
C ASP A 43 -1.82 -7.52 30.10
N THR A 44 -1.60 -8.75 29.64
CA THR A 44 -0.30 -9.12 29.11
C THR A 44 -0.02 -8.12 28.01
N VAL A 45 0.89 -7.17 28.26
CA VAL A 45 1.35 -6.18 27.29
C VAL A 45 1.79 -6.96 26.06
N ARG A 46 0.91 -7.08 25.10
CA ARG A 46 1.18 -7.78 23.85
C ARG A 46 2.30 -7.00 23.19
N GLN A 47 3.50 -7.56 23.22
CA GLN A 47 4.67 -6.90 22.63
C GLN A 47 4.34 -6.56 21.17
N ARG A 48 4.21 -5.26 20.89
CA ARG A 48 3.84 -4.78 19.56
C ARG A 48 4.92 -5.19 18.56
N GLU A 49 4.50 -5.51 17.34
CA GLU A 49 5.44 -5.95 16.33
C GLU A 49 6.29 -4.76 15.83
N VAL A 50 7.57 -5.01 15.66
CA VAL A 50 8.53 -4.15 14.98
C VAL A 50 8.99 -4.89 13.74
N ILE A 51 8.52 -4.43 12.60
CA ILE A 51 8.70 -5.09 11.31
C ILE A 51 9.77 -4.36 10.53
N ALA A 52 10.72 -5.06 9.91
CA ALA A 52 11.63 -4.51 8.92
C ALA A 52 11.31 -5.09 7.53
N TRP A 53 11.25 -4.23 6.52
CA TRP A 53 10.97 -4.64 5.14
C TRP A 53 12.28 -4.89 4.39
N VAL A 54 12.38 -6.03 3.71
CA VAL A 54 13.48 -6.39 2.81
C VAL A 54 12.99 -6.29 1.37
N ASP A 55 13.06 -5.08 0.79
CA ASP A 55 12.79 -4.85 -0.62
C ASP A 55 13.83 -5.56 -1.48
N ALA A 56 13.40 -6.42 -2.38
CA ALA A 56 14.30 -7.27 -3.17
C ALA A 56 15.22 -6.44 -4.09
N ARG A 57 14.72 -5.36 -4.69
CA ARG A 57 15.48 -4.56 -5.64
C ARG A 57 16.65 -3.85 -4.96
N SER A 58 16.43 -3.25 -3.81
CA SER A 58 17.45 -2.47 -3.09
C SER A 58 18.36 -3.34 -2.25
N ASN A 59 17.83 -4.32 -1.53
CA ASN A 59 18.62 -5.14 -0.61
C ASN A 59 19.36 -6.29 -1.29
N VAL A 60 18.81 -6.89 -2.36
CA VAL A 60 19.46 -7.98 -3.11
C VAL A 60 20.28 -7.42 -4.26
N PHE A 61 19.64 -6.68 -5.17
CA PHE A 61 20.25 -6.23 -6.43
C PHE A 61 20.83 -4.83 -6.38
N GLY A 62 20.55 -4.05 -5.34
CA GLY A 62 21.10 -2.71 -5.18
C GLY A 62 22.61 -2.71 -4.97
N THR A 63 23.30 -1.64 -5.41
CA THR A 63 24.76 -1.50 -5.30
C THR A 63 25.31 -1.76 -3.91
N TYR A 64 24.59 -1.32 -2.88
CA TYR A 64 24.95 -1.50 -1.48
C TYR A 64 24.16 -2.60 -0.78
N GLY A 65 23.38 -3.38 -1.53
CA GLY A 65 22.60 -4.49 -0.99
C GLY A 65 23.49 -5.58 -0.40
N ARG A 66 23.04 -6.17 0.71
CA ARG A 66 23.74 -7.24 1.44
C ARG A 66 23.07 -8.60 1.30
N PHE A 67 21.88 -8.64 0.74
CA PHE A 67 21.05 -9.86 0.71
C PHE A 67 21.34 -10.75 -0.52
N SER A 68 22.36 -10.43 -1.30
CA SER A 68 22.94 -11.32 -2.32
C SER A 68 24.07 -12.23 -1.78
N ASP A 69 24.45 -12.10 -0.49
CA ASP A 69 25.48 -12.87 0.19
C ASP A 69 24.94 -13.50 1.47
N THR A 70 25.06 -14.83 1.59
CA THR A 70 24.48 -15.59 2.71
C THR A 70 25.08 -15.24 4.08
N ALA A 71 26.38 -14.88 4.14
CA ALA A 71 27.02 -14.46 5.38
C ALA A 71 26.56 -13.06 5.80
N LEU A 72 26.38 -12.16 4.80
CA LEU A 72 25.85 -10.83 5.06
C LEU A 72 24.38 -10.86 5.48
N ILE A 73 23.56 -11.74 4.89
CA ILE A 73 22.17 -11.97 5.32
C ILE A 73 22.15 -12.32 6.81
N ARG A 74 22.91 -13.33 7.25
CA ARG A 74 22.96 -13.77 8.65
C ARG A 74 23.33 -12.63 9.58
N ARG A 75 24.42 -11.90 9.29
CA ARG A 75 24.87 -10.77 10.12
C ARG A 75 23.85 -9.65 10.18
N THR A 76 23.18 -9.33 9.06
CA THR A 76 22.15 -8.29 9.04
C THR A 76 20.95 -8.70 9.88
N LEU A 77 20.51 -9.95 9.78
CA LEU A 77 19.43 -10.48 10.62
C LEU A 77 19.81 -10.48 12.11
N ASP A 78 21.05 -10.82 12.48
CA ASP A 78 21.54 -10.75 13.86
C ASP A 78 21.47 -9.32 14.40
N THR A 79 21.91 -8.33 13.60
CA THR A 79 21.85 -6.91 13.98
C THR A 79 20.43 -6.40 14.10
N LEU A 80 19.52 -6.79 13.18
CA LEU A 80 18.10 -6.45 13.27
C LEU A 80 17.47 -6.99 14.55
N LYS A 81 17.81 -8.24 14.92
CA LYS A 81 17.34 -8.84 16.18
C LYS A 81 17.87 -8.08 17.39
N GLU A 82 19.17 -7.74 17.39
CA GLU A 82 19.83 -6.98 18.46
C GLU A 82 19.16 -5.63 18.69
N VAL A 83 18.80 -4.88 17.64
CA VAL A 83 18.13 -3.57 17.80
C VAL A 83 16.65 -3.67 18.19
N GLY A 84 16.07 -4.87 18.19
CA GLY A 84 14.70 -5.12 18.68
C GLY A 84 13.65 -5.37 17.60
N VAL A 85 14.05 -5.54 16.32
CA VAL A 85 13.16 -6.01 15.26
C VAL A 85 12.76 -7.46 15.57
N ASN A 86 11.48 -7.78 15.45
CA ASN A 86 10.94 -9.10 15.75
C ASN A 86 10.18 -9.75 14.60
N SER A 87 9.96 -9.00 13.51
CA SER A 87 9.24 -9.47 12.33
C SER A 87 9.89 -8.91 11.06
N LEU A 88 9.78 -9.65 9.94
CA LEU A 88 10.28 -9.24 8.63
C LEU A 88 9.15 -9.30 7.61
N VAL A 89 9.14 -8.36 6.67
CA VAL A 89 8.50 -8.54 5.36
C VAL A 89 9.60 -8.80 4.34
N VAL A 90 9.47 -9.86 3.57
CA VAL A 90 10.42 -10.25 2.53
C VAL A 90 9.71 -10.20 1.18
N ASP A 91 10.22 -9.40 0.26
CA ASP A 91 9.72 -9.38 -1.11
C ASP A 91 10.09 -10.66 -1.83
N VAL A 92 9.08 -11.39 -2.29
CA VAL A 92 9.25 -12.63 -3.05
C VAL A 92 8.84 -12.49 -4.52
N LYS A 93 8.15 -11.39 -4.89
CA LYS A 93 7.86 -10.96 -6.25
C LYS A 93 7.89 -9.44 -6.31
N GLY A 94 8.82 -8.88 -7.08
CA GLY A 94 8.98 -7.44 -7.26
C GLY A 94 8.23 -6.87 -8.47
N SER A 95 8.57 -5.62 -8.84
CA SER A 95 7.91 -4.86 -9.91
C SER A 95 8.13 -5.41 -11.32
N THR A 96 9.12 -6.27 -11.55
CA THR A 96 9.29 -6.96 -12.83
C THR A 96 8.18 -7.97 -13.12
N GLY A 97 7.45 -8.38 -12.09
CA GLY A 97 6.50 -9.50 -12.18
C GLY A 97 7.15 -10.88 -12.04
N PHE A 98 8.50 -10.93 -11.96
CA PHE A 98 9.26 -12.15 -11.72
C PHE A 98 9.39 -12.41 -10.23
N THR A 99 9.49 -13.69 -9.86
CA THR A 99 9.65 -14.13 -8.47
C THR A 99 11.13 -14.29 -8.10
N MET A 100 11.42 -14.21 -6.81
CA MET A 100 12.75 -14.45 -6.25
C MET A 100 13.04 -15.95 -6.03
N TYR A 101 12.13 -16.82 -6.42
CA TYR A 101 12.19 -18.28 -6.33
C TYR A 101 11.68 -18.91 -7.62
N PRO A 102 12.01 -20.19 -7.90
CA PRO A 102 11.42 -20.91 -9.02
C PRO A 102 9.91 -21.07 -8.86
N SER A 103 9.13 -20.44 -9.73
CA SER A 103 7.67 -20.44 -9.74
C SER A 103 7.13 -21.17 -10.98
N ALA A 104 5.97 -21.85 -10.84
CA ALA A 104 5.24 -22.42 -11.96
C ALA A 104 4.51 -21.36 -12.81
N TYR A 105 4.38 -20.12 -12.32
CA TYR A 105 3.51 -19.10 -12.92
C TYR A 105 4.27 -17.92 -13.52
N THR A 106 5.55 -17.78 -13.24
CA THR A 106 6.38 -16.69 -13.77
C THR A 106 7.86 -17.04 -13.75
N LYS A 107 8.63 -16.33 -14.55
CA LYS A 107 10.09 -16.41 -14.59
C LYS A 107 10.70 -16.05 -13.21
N GLN A 108 11.78 -16.71 -12.85
CA GLN A 108 12.58 -16.33 -11.70
C GLN A 108 13.50 -15.16 -12.06
N LEU A 109 13.53 -14.13 -11.23
CA LEU A 109 14.53 -13.05 -11.29
C LEU A 109 15.80 -13.50 -10.56
N THR A 110 16.80 -13.94 -11.32
CA THR A 110 18.08 -14.41 -10.76
C THR A 110 19.16 -13.35 -10.78
N THR A 111 19.07 -12.38 -11.68
CA THR A 111 20.08 -11.31 -11.87
C THR A 111 19.41 -10.00 -12.25
N LEU A 112 19.85 -8.91 -11.63
CA LEU A 112 19.45 -7.53 -11.96
C LEU A 112 20.61 -6.57 -11.67
N ASP A 113 20.85 -5.59 -12.54
CA ASP A 113 21.88 -4.56 -12.39
C ASP A 113 23.29 -5.16 -12.09
N GLY A 114 23.60 -6.32 -12.67
CA GLY A 114 24.90 -6.99 -12.50
C GLY A 114 25.08 -7.74 -11.19
N LYS A 115 24.05 -7.78 -10.33
CA LYS A 115 24.04 -8.63 -9.12
C LYS A 115 23.10 -9.81 -9.28
N SER A 116 23.47 -10.92 -8.64
CA SER A 116 22.73 -12.17 -8.71
C SER A 116 22.27 -12.62 -7.33
N LEU A 117 21.21 -13.45 -7.32
CA LEU A 117 20.83 -14.23 -6.14
C LEU A 117 21.97 -15.15 -5.73
N PRO A 118 22.06 -15.58 -4.47
CA PRO A 118 23.02 -16.58 -4.01
C PRO A 118 22.96 -17.84 -4.88
N ALA A 119 24.11 -18.25 -5.44
CA ALA A 119 24.18 -19.41 -6.31
C ALA A 119 23.87 -20.71 -5.54
N GLY A 120 23.09 -21.61 -6.16
CA GLY A 120 22.80 -22.93 -5.63
C GLY A 120 21.86 -22.99 -4.44
N VAL A 121 21.19 -21.87 -4.09
CA VAL A 121 20.21 -21.82 -2.99
C VAL A 121 18.87 -21.27 -3.47
N ASP A 122 17.78 -21.78 -2.93
CA ASP A 122 16.50 -21.08 -2.99
C ASP A 122 16.58 -19.90 -2.03
N TYR A 123 16.70 -18.71 -2.59
CA TYR A 123 16.88 -17.46 -1.81
C TYR A 123 15.77 -17.25 -0.79
N VAL A 124 14.51 -17.50 -1.21
CA VAL A 124 13.34 -17.26 -0.34
C VAL A 124 13.33 -18.28 0.81
N ASP A 125 13.58 -19.54 0.54
CA ASP A 125 13.71 -20.58 1.58
C ASP A 125 14.87 -20.25 2.54
N PHE A 126 16.02 -19.84 2.00
CA PHE A 126 17.18 -19.49 2.80
C PHE A 126 16.91 -18.32 3.76
N ILE A 127 16.36 -17.19 3.26
CA ILE A 127 16.12 -16.02 4.11
C ILE A 127 15.05 -16.29 5.18
N ILE A 128 13.98 -17.03 4.83
CA ILE A 128 12.94 -17.43 5.76
C ILE A 128 13.52 -18.36 6.83
N GLY A 129 14.30 -19.38 6.41
CA GLY A 129 14.94 -20.31 7.35
C GLY A 129 15.88 -19.62 8.33
N GLU A 130 16.75 -18.69 7.86
CA GLU A 130 17.65 -17.94 8.72
C GLU A 130 16.90 -16.97 9.66
N ALA A 131 15.80 -16.36 9.19
CA ALA A 131 14.94 -15.52 10.01
C ALA A 131 14.23 -16.34 11.11
N LYS A 132 13.68 -17.51 10.76
CA LYS A 132 13.01 -18.41 11.73
C LYS A 132 13.97 -18.93 12.80
N LYS A 133 15.22 -19.27 12.46
CA LYS A 133 16.25 -19.64 13.45
C LYS A 133 16.47 -18.55 14.51
N ARG A 134 16.24 -17.28 14.15
CA ARG A 134 16.34 -16.10 15.02
C ARG A 134 14.99 -15.69 15.64
N GLN A 135 13.97 -16.52 15.48
CA GLN A 135 12.62 -16.28 16.03
C GLN A 135 11.97 -14.98 15.48
N PHE A 136 12.22 -14.65 14.23
CA PHE A 136 11.42 -13.65 13.54
C PHE A 136 10.09 -14.26 13.09
N LYS A 137 9.02 -13.46 13.14
CA LYS A 137 7.89 -13.70 12.26
C LYS A 137 8.26 -13.25 10.85
N VAL A 138 7.81 -13.99 9.85
CA VAL A 138 8.13 -13.69 8.45
C VAL A 138 6.86 -13.57 7.62
N TYR A 139 6.68 -12.42 7.01
CA TYR A 139 5.63 -12.13 6.05
C TYR A 139 6.25 -12.12 4.65
N ALA A 140 5.66 -12.86 3.71
CA ALA A 140 6.03 -12.75 2.30
C ALA A 140 5.25 -11.61 1.63
N SER A 141 5.90 -10.84 0.78
CA SER A 141 5.26 -9.75 0.04
C SER A 141 5.33 -9.97 -1.46
N ILE A 142 4.26 -9.60 -2.16
CA ILE A 142 4.25 -9.49 -3.62
C ILE A 142 3.78 -8.12 -4.07
N VAL A 143 4.45 -7.58 -5.10
CA VAL A 143 3.95 -6.46 -5.91
C VAL A 143 2.88 -7.03 -6.86
N THR A 144 1.60 -6.78 -6.55
CA THR A 144 0.48 -7.58 -7.08
C THR A 144 0.22 -7.34 -8.57
N PHE A 145 -0.12 -6.10 -8.96
CA PHE A 145 -0.55 -5.75 -10.31
C PHE A 145 0.50 -4.93 -11.10
N VAL A 146 1.77 -5.03 -10.72
CA VAL A 146 2.89 -4.53 -11.52
C VAL A 146 3.66 -5.72 -12.07
N GLU A 147 3.84 -5.72 -13.37
CA GLU A 147 4.42 -6.81 -14.16
C GLU A 147 5.54 -6.31 -15.08
N GLY A 148 6.12 -5.14 -14.75
CA GLY A 148 7.27 -4.58 -15.47
C GLY A 148 7.91 -3.39 -14.77
N ASP A 149 9.22 -3.37 -14.73
CA ASP A 149 10.05 -2.23 -14.29
C ASP A 149 10.25 -1.29 -15.47
N GLY A 150 9.53 -0.16 -15.46
CA GLY A 150 9.56 0.81 -16.55
C GLY A 150 10.90 1.55 -16.70
N ALA A 151 11.70 1.63 -15.64
CA ALA A 151 13.01 2.27 -15.70
C ALA A 151 14.05 1.41 -16.45
N ARG A 152 13.85 0.09 -16.47
CA ARG A 152 14.76 -0.89 -17.07
C ARG A 152 14.19 -1.56 -18.30
N ASN A 153 12.89 -1.44 -18.56
CA ASN A 153 12.15 -2.19 -19.58
C ASN A 153 12.33 -3.71 -19.40
N ILE A 154 12.25 -4.20 -18.18
CA ILE A 154 12.35 -5.61 -17.82
C ILE A 154 11.02 -6.04 -17.15
N GLY A 155 10.59 -7.25 -17.49
CA GLY A 155 9.41 -7.86 -16.87
C GLY A 155 8.37 -8.32 -17.87
N ASN A 156 7.30 -8.94 -17.37
CA ASN A 156 6.32 -9.63 -18.19
C ASN A 156 5.71 -8.73 -19.29
N VAL A 157 5.35 -7.47 -18.98
CA VAL A 157 4.76 -6.56 -19.98
C VAL A 157 5.74 -6.13 -21.08
N PHE A 158 7.06 -6.29 -20.88
CA PHE A 158 8.08 -6.00 -21.88
C PHE A 158 8.53 -7.24 -22.64
N GLU A 159 8.52 -8.41 -22.00
CA GLU A 159 9.10 -9.66 -22.53
C GLU A 159 8.05 -10.63 -23.06
N ASP A 160 6.80 -10.59 -22.57
CA ASP A 160 5.73 -11.51 -22.95
C ASP A 160 4.67 -10.76 -23.79
N PRO A 161 4.42 -11.20 -25.05
CA PRO A 161 3.40 -10.60 -25.93
C PRO A 161 2.00 -10.61 -25.33
N VAL A 162 1.60 -11.63 -24.56
CA VAL A 162 0.26 -11.69 -23.95
C VAL A 162 0.10 -10.58 -22.90
N PHE A 163 1.13 -10.38 -22.08
CA PHE A 163 1.11 -9.28 -21.11
C PHE A 163 1.11 -7.92 -21.78
N ARG A 164 1.96 -7.75 -22.80
CA ARG A 164 2.06 -6.49 -23.53
C ARG A 164 0.78 -6.15 -24.28
N ASP A 165 0.17 -7.12 -24.98
CA ASP A 165 -0.89 -6.83 -25.95
C ASP A 165 -2.29 -7.00 -25.34
N GLN A 166 -2.45 -7.78 -24.25
CA GLN A 166 -3.76 -8.08 -23.67
C GLN A 166 -3.93 -7.64 -22.20
N TYR A 167 -2.86 -7.62 -21.41
CA TYR A 167 -2.98 -7.45 -19.95
C TYR A 167 -2.52 -6.11 -19.42
N GLN A 168 -1.58 -5.42 -20.10
CA GLN A 168 -1.10 -4.13 -19.61
C GLN A 168 -2.23 -3.10 -19.53
N SER A 169 -2.15 -2.22 -18.55
CA SER A 169 -3.12 -1.13 -18.37
C SER A 169 -3.05 -0.14 -19.52
N ILE A 170 -4.21 0.30 -19.99
CA ILE A 170 -4.38 1.41 -20.91
C ILE A 170 -4.74 2.66 -20.12
N VAL A 171 -3.97 3.72 -20.27
CA VAL A 171 -4.16 4.98 -19.56
C VAL A 171 -4.56 6.09 -20.54
N CYS A 172 -5.29 7.10 -20.04
CA CYS A 172 -5.49 8.33 -20.80
C CYS A 172 -4.30 9.27 -20.56
N ASP A 173 -3.77 9.86 -21.65
CA ASP A 173 -2.81 10.97 -21.57
C ASP A 173 -3.52 12.31 -21.30
N ALA A 174 -2.77 13.41 -21.23
CA ALA A 174 -3.32 14.74 -20.99
C ALA A 174 -4.20 15.28 -22.16
N ALA A 175 -4.05 14.73 -23.35
CA ALA A 175 -4.89 15.03 -24.52
C ALA A 175 -6.15 14.14 -24.58
N GLY A 176 -6.26 13.13 -23.69
CA GLY A 176 -7.36 12.17 -23.66
C GLY A 176 -7.15 10.96 -24.57
N ASN A 177 -5.97 10.78 -25.16
CA ASN A 177 -5.66 9.60 -25.94
C ASN A 177 -5.44 8.39 -25.03
N ARG A 178 -5.94 7.24 -25.43
CA ARG A 178 -5.74 5.98 -24.75
C ARG A 178 -4.41 5.36 -25.21
N VAL A 179 -3.44 5.23 -24.29
CA VAL A 179 -2.10 4.72 -24.57
C VAL A 179 -1.72 3.59 -23.59
N PRO A 180 -0.93 2.61 -24.02
CA PRO A 180 -0.36 1.62 -23.12
C PRO A 180 0.46 2.27 -22.00
N VAL A 181 0.34 1.76 -20.78
CA VAL A 181 1.04 2.33 -19.61
C VAL A 181 2.56 2.35 -19.79
N THR A 182 3.13 1.37 -20.47
CA THR A 182 4.56 1.27 -20.78
C THR A 182 5.08 2.43 -21.62
N GLN A 183 4.22 3.09 -22.41
CA GLN A 183 4.59 4.28 -23.22
C GLN A 183 4.69 5.57 -22.38
N THR A 184 4.28 5.52 -21.12
CA THR A 184 4.33 6.68 -20.19
C THR A 184 5.61 6.77 -19.37
N GLY A 185 6.54 5.82 -19.50
CA GLY A 185 7.74 5.71 -18.68
C GLY A 185 7.47 5.24 -17.24
N LYS A 186 6.22 4.89 -16.92
CA LYS A 186 5.82 4.31 -15.62
C LYS A 186 6.09 2.80 -15.60
N ASN A 187 6.01 2.20 -14.42
CA ASN A 187 6.01 0.74 -14.27
C ASN A 187 4.86 0.11 -15.05
N GLY A 188 5.11 -1.10 -15.54
CA GLY A 188 4.18 -1.88 -16.33
C GLY A 188 3.05 -2.47 -15.51
N PHE A 189 2.08 -1.64 -15.14
CA PHE A 189 0.85 -2.12 -14.51
C PHE A 189 0.01 -2.94 -15.47
N VAL A 190 -0.64 -3.96 -14.95
CA VAL A 190 -1.66 -4.74 -15.64
C VAL A 190 -3.05 -4.37 -15.15
N ASN A 191 -4.07 -4.61 -15.98
CA ASN A 191 -5.45 -4.27 -15.65
C ASN A 191 -6.03 -5.25 -14.61
N PRO A 192 -6.35 -4.80 -13.38
CA PRO A 192 -6.90 -5.67 -12.33
C PRO A 192 -8.28 -6.26 -12.63
N ALA A 193 -9.02 -5.71 -13.60
CA ALA A 193 -10.33 -6.20 -13.97
C ALA A 193 -10.29 -7.48 -14.81
N ILE A 194 -9.15 -7.82 -15.41
CA ILE A 194 -8.99 -9.00 -16.28
C ILE A 194 -8.91 -10.28 -15.42
N PRO A 195 -9.82 -11.26 -15.60
CA PRO A 195 -9.81 -12.49 -14.79
C PRO A 195 -8.48 -13.23 -14.81
N ALA A 196 -7.86 -13.41 -15.97
CA ALA A 196 -6.57 -14.10 -16.10
C ALA A 196 -5.44 -13.42 -15.31
N VAL A 197 -5.46 -12.09 -15.18
CA VAL A 197 -4.53 -11.32 -14.35
C VAL A 197 -4.76 -11.62 -12.86
N GLN A 198 -6.01 -11.63 -12.41
CA GLN A 198 -6.36 -11.99 -11.04
C GLN A 198 -5.97 -13.45 -10.74
N ASP A 199 -6.34 -14.40 -11.61
CA ASP A 199 -6.09 -15.83 -11.41
C ASP A 199 -4.60 -16.11 -11.28
N ARG A 200 -3.76 -15.48 -12.11
CA ARG A 200 -2.31 -15.58 -12.00
C ARG A 200 -1.79 -15.08 -10.64
N ALA A 201 -2.23 -13.92 -10.20
CA ALA A 201 -1.84 -13.38 -8.89
C ALA A 201 -2.28 -14.32 -7.75
N LEU A 202 -3.50 -14.85 -7.80
CA LEU A 202 -4.03 -15.82 -6.83
C LEU A 202 -3.24 -17.15 -6.83
N ASN A 203 -2.81 -17.62 -7.98
CA ASN A 203 -2.00 -18.83 -8.10
C ASN A 203 -0.61 -18.63 -7.48
N ILE A 204 0.05 -17.48 -7.73
CA ILE A 204 1.32 -17.13 -7.10
C ILE A 204 1.16 -17.04 -5.57
N ILE A 205 0.07 -16.44 -5.09
CA ILE A 205 -0.24 -16.37 -3.64
C ILE A 205 -0.34 -17.78 -3.05
N ARG A 206 -1.13 -18.69 -3.66
CA ARG A 206 -1.28 -20.07 -3.19
C ARG A 206 0.07 -20.81 -3.19
N GLU A 207 0.85 -20.65 -4.25
CA GLU A 207 2.18 -21.27 -4.39
C GLU A 207 3.11 -20.84 -3.25
N ILE A 208 3.20 -19.55 -2.94
CA ILE A 208 4.03 -19.02 -1.86
C ILE A 208 3.56 -19.58 -0.50
N VAL A 209 2.27 -19.50 -0.22
CA VAL A 209 1.70 -19.98 1.05
C VAL A 209 1.91 -21.47 1.22
N GLN A 210 1.80 -22.26 0.14
CA GLN A 210 2.04 -23.71 0.18
C GLN A 210 3.51 -24.06 0.40
N LYS A 211 4.41 -23.35 -0.32
CA LYS A 211 5.83 -23.70 -0.39
C LYS A 211 6.62 -23.29 0.85
N TYR A 212 6.30 -22.14 1.47
CA TYR A 212 7.12 -21.56 2.51
C TYR A 212 6.42 -21.50 3.89
N PRO A 213 7.19 -21.64 5.00
CA PRO A 213 6.67 -21.53 6.37
C PRO A 213 6.55 -20.06 6.81
N ILE A 214 5.74 -19.29 6.10
CA ILE A 214 5.48 -17.86 6.40
C ILE A 214 4.38 -17.70 7.45
N ASP A 215 4.44 -16.60 8.23
CA ASP A 215 3.41 -16.21 9.19
C ASP A 215 2.30 -15.35 8.56
N GLY A 216 2.55 -14.80 7.38
CA GLY A 216 1.54 -14.04 6.64
C GLY A 216 1.95 -13.69 5.22
N MET A 217 0.95 -13.31 4.44
CA MET A 217 1.04 -12.88 3.06
C MET A 217 0.60 -11.44 2.93
N ILE A 218 1.46 -10.57 2.38
CA ILE A 218 1.23 -9.14 2.21
C ILE A 218 1.10 -8.82 0.73
N LEU A 219 0.04 -8.10 0.38
CA LEU A 219 -0.11 -7.53 -0.96
C LEU A 219 0.39 -6.10 -0.98
N ASP A 220 1.27 -5.79 -1.91
CA ASP A 220 1.64 -4.43 -2.29
C ASP A 220 1.18 -4.16 -3.71
N TYR A 221 0.92 -2.89 -4.06
CA TYR A 221 0.41 -2.48 -5.38
C TYR A 221 -0.81 -3.31 -5.88
N ALA A 222 -1.66 -3.78 -4.97
CA ALA A 222 -2.95 -4.42 -5.30
C ALA A 222 -3.98 -3.34 -5.69
N ARG A 223 -3.72 -2.62 -6.80
CA ARG A 223 -4.43 -1.40 -7.21
C ARG A 223 -4.23 -1.08 -8.68
N TYR A 224 -5.03 -0.17 -9.20
CA TYR A 224 -4.75 0.48 -10.49
C TYR A 224 -3.50 1.38 -10.41
N THR A 225 -2.95 1.73 -11.59
CA THR A 225 -1.75 2.59 -11.63
C THR A 225 -2.05 4.02 -11.15
N ASP A 226 -3.15 4.63 -11.64
CA ASP A 226 -3.53 6.01 -11.33
C ASP A 226 -5.01 6.25 -11.65
N ILE A 227 -5.52 7.49 -11.46
CA ILE A 227 -6.90 7.90 -11.77
C ILE A 227 -7.23 7.77 -13.25
N ASN A 228 -6.23 7.91 -14.12
CA ASN A 228 -6.35 7.83 -15.57
C ASN A 228 -6.25 6.39 -16.12
N ALA A 229 -6.45 5.34 -15.29
CA ALA A 229 -6.49 3.94 -15.66
C ALA A 229 -7.74 3.23 -15.06
N ASP A 230 -8.22 2.08 -15.58
CA ASP A 230 -7.84 1.47 -16.84
C ASP A 230 -8.88 1.82 -17.90
N PHE A 231 -8.46 2.37 -19.02
CA PHE A 231 -9.33 2.79 -20.11
C PHE A 231 -9.23 1.88 -21.35
N SER A 232 -9.01 0.58 -21.15
CA SER A 232 -9.06 -0.43 -22.21
C SER A 232 -10.49 -0.72 -22.68
N ASP A 233 -10.62 -1.32 -23.84
CA ASP A 233 -11.92 -1.78 -24.35
C ASP A 233 -12.51 -2.88 -23.46
N PHE A 234 -11.67 -3.70 -22.82
CA PHE A 234 -12.10 -4.66 -21.80
C PHE A 234 -12.77 -3.96 -20.63
N SER A 235 -12.13 -2.94 -20.06
CA SER A 235 -12.70 -2.15 -18.95
C SER A 235 -13.99 -1.43 -19.35
N LYS A 236 -14.08 -0.93 -20.58
CA LYS A 236 -15.33 -0.37 -21.13
C LYS A 236 -16.46 -1.40 -21.08
N ALA A 237 -16.22 -2.59 -21.62
CA ALA A 237 -17.25 -3.66 -21.67
C ALA A 237 -17.69 -4.09 -20.27
N GLN A 238 -16.74 -4.26 -19.33
CA GLN A 238 -17.07 -4.61 -17.94
C GLN A 238 -17.82 -3.50 -17.22
N PHE A 239 -17.49 -2.24 -17.50
CA PHE A 239 -18.21 -1.10 -16.91
C PHE A 239 -19.64 -0.98 -17.43
N ILE A 240 -19.87 -1.18 -18.73
CA ILE A 240 -21.23 -1.24 -19.31
C ILE A 240 -22.04 -2.31 -18.56
N LYS A 241 -21.47 -3.53 -18.43
CA LYS A 241 -22.12 -4.61 -17.69
C LYS A 241 -22.41 -4.23 -16.23
N PHE A 242 -21.48 -3.57 -15.54
CA PHE A 242 -21.68 -3.09 -14.18
C PHE A 242 -22.82 -2.07 -14.08
N LEU A 243 -22.98 -1.16 -15.06
CA LEU A 243 -24.07 -0.20 -15.12
C LEU A 243 -25.41 -0.88 -15.35
N GLU A 244 -25.46 -1.88 -16.23
CA GLU A 244 -26.66 -2.67 -16.52
C GLU A 244 -27.08 -3.51 -15.31
N ASP A 245 -26.16 -4.27 -14.74
CA ASP A 245 -26.45 -5.19 -13.64
C ASP A 245 -26.84 -4.46 -12.35
N LYS A 246 -26.09 -3.41 -11.98
CA LYS A 246 -26.26 -2.73 -10.70
C LYS A 246 -27.31 -1.63 -10.73
N TYR A 247 -27.42 -0.90 -11.85
CA TYR A 247 -28.27 0.27 -11.96
C TYR A 247 -29.41 0.11 -12.96
N GLN A 248 -29.49 -1.03 -13.66
CA GLN A 248 -30.47 -1.27 -14.72
C GLN A 248 -30.47 -0.15 -15.77
N ASP A 249 -29.29 0.40 -16.05
CA ASP A 249 -29.10 1.55 -16.93
C ASP A 249 -29.17 1.12 -18.41
N ALA A 250 -30.34 1.22 -19.02
CA ALA A 250 -30.56 0.87 -20.43
C ALA A 250 -29.73 1.73 -21.40
N ASN A 251 -29.20 2.88 -20.95
CA ASN A 251 -28.35 3.76 -21.75
C ASN A 251 -26.87 3.41 -21.69
N ALA A 252 -26.47 2.48 -20.83
CA ALA A 252 -25.07 2.07 -20.68
C ALA A 252 -24.42 1.62 -21.99
N LYS A 253 -25.18 0.94 -22.87
CA LYS A 253 -24.74 0.50 -24.20
C LYS A 253 -24.34 1.64 -25.16
N TYR A 254 -24.78 2.87 -24.89
CA TYR A 254 -24.44 4.07 -25.68
C TYR A 254 -23.29 4.88 -25.06
N LEU A 255 -22.56 4.29 -24.10
CA LEU A 255 -21.45 4.94 -23.42
C LEU A 255 -20.39 5.47 -24.40
N GLU A 256 -20.17 6.79 -24.42
CA GLU A 256 -19.05 7.42 -25.09
C GLU A 256 -17.80 7.34 -24.20
N PHE A 257 -16.96 6.33 -24.46
CA PHE A 257 -15.79 6.04 -23.65
C PHE A 257 -14.51 6.66 -24.24
N PRO A 258 -13.70 7.44 -23.51
CA PRO A 258 -13.80 7.74 -22.06
C PRO A 258 -14.62 8.99 -21.70
N LYS A 259 -15.20 9.74 -22.66
CA LYS A 259 -15.82 11.06 -22.45
C LYS A 259 -16.93 11.09 -21.40
N ASP A 260 -17.80 10.09 -21.37
CA ASP A 260 -18.87 10.00 -20.37
C ASP A 260 -18.35 9.76 -18.95
N ILE A 261 -17.05 9.42 -18.80
CA ILE A 261 -16.35 9.27 -17.52
C ILE A 261 -15.52 10.52 -17.23
N VAL A 262 -14.62 10.90 -18.14
CA VAL A 262 -13.78 12.09 -18.06
C VAL A 262 -13.80 12.80 -19.41
N THR A 263 -14.36 14.00 -19.41
CA THR A 263 -14.52 14.80 -20.64
C THR A 263 -13.21 15.46 -21.05
N SER A 264 -12.40 15.91 -20.09
CA SER A 264 -11.09 16.49 -20.37
C SER A 264 -10.10 16.21 -19.25
N TRP A 265 -8.81 16.22 -19.60
CA TRP A 265 -7.71 15.93 -18.72
C TRP A 265 -6.79 17.12 -18.54
N ARG A 266 -6.02 17.15 -17.47
CA ARG A 266 -4.96 18.13 -17.21
C ARG A 266 -3.76 17.45 -16.59
N THR A 267 -2.57 18.02 -16.79
CA THR A 267 -1.37 17.62 -16.06
C THR A 267 -1.17 18.53 -14.86
N SER A 268 -0.94 17.92 -13.69
CA SER A 268 -0.59 18.63 -12.46
C SER A 268 0.46 17.81 -11.71
N ASN A 269 1.60 18.42 -11.39
CA ASN A 269 2.72 17.76 -10.70
C ASN A 269 3.13 16.43 -11.33
N GLY A 270 3.16 16.35 -12.67
CA GLY A 270 3.52 15.13 -13.40
C GLY A 270 2.44 14.04 -13.44
N GLN A 271 1.26 14.27 -12.85
CA GLN A 271 0.10 13.37 -12.93
C GLN A 271 -0.92 13.87 -13.94
N VAL A 272 -1.55 12.94 -14.66
CA VAL A 272 -2.70 13.21 -15.50
C VAL A 272 -3.95 13.04 -14.66
N LEU A 273 -4.68 14.15 -14.47
CA LEU A 273 -5.87 14.23 -13.61
C LEU A 273 -7.09 14.65 -14.43
N PRO A 274 -8.31 14.25 -14.04
CA PRO A 274 -9.53 14.81 -14.62
C PRO A 274 -9.57 16.35 -14.45
N ALA A 275 -9.79 17.05 -15.53
CA ALA A 275 -10.10 18.49 -15.52
C ALA A 275 -11.61 18.71 -15.50
N THR A 276 -12.35 17.90 -16.27
CA THR A 276 -13.81 17.90 -16.30
C THR A 276 -14.29 16.46 -16.31
N THR A 277 -15.19 16.13 -15.40
CA THR A 277 -15.77 14.78 -15.27
C THR A 277 -17.04 14.63 -16.09
N GLY A 278 -17.31 13.42 -16.57
CA GLY A 278 -18.53 13.05 -17.27
C GLY A 278 -19.61 12.53 -16.32
N LYS A 279 -20.79 12.24 -16.90
CA LYS A 279 -22.00 11.81 -16.16
C LYS A 279 -21.83 10.47 -15.37
N TYR A 280 -20.86 9.63 -15.75
CA TYR A 280 -20.62 8.34 -15.11
C TYR A 280 -19.36 8.32 -14.22
N TYR A 281 -18.73 9.45 -13.97
CA TYR A 281 -17.46 9.51 -13.23
C TYR A 281 -17.53 8.80 -11.86
N ASN A 282 -18.51 9.13 -11.03
CA ASN A 282 -18.64 8.54 -9.70
C ASN A 282 -18.94 7.02 -9.76
N LYS A 283 -19.75 6.59 -10.73
CA LYS A 283 -20.02 5.17 -10.95
C LYS A 283 -18.77 4.43 -11.44
N TRP A 284 -17.91 5.09 -12.22
CA TRP A 284 -16.60 4.56 -12.61
C TRP A 284 -15.65 4.37 -11.43
N LEU A 285 -15.59 5.33 -10.52
CA LEU A 285 -14.82 5.19 -9.28
C LEU A 285 -15.31 3.99 -8.46
N LEU A 286 -16.62 3.85 -8.33
CA LEU A 286 -17.24 2.73 -7.62
C LEU A 286 -16.96 1.38 -8.30
N TYR A 287 -17.04 1.32 -9.63
CA TYR A 287 -16.68 0.13 -10.40
C TYR A 287 -15.23 -0.31 -10.14
N ARG A 288 -14.28 0.62 -10.25
CA ARG A 288 -12.86 0.31 -10.02
C ARG A 288 -12.61 -0.21 -8.61
N THR A 289 -13.21 0.42 -7.60
CA THR A 289 -13.05 -0.04 -6.21
C THR A 289 -13.74 -1.37 -5.96
N SER A 290 -14.86 -1.68 -6.60
CA SER A 290 -15.47 -3.01 -6.48
C SER A 290 -14.60 -4.11 -7.09
N VAL A 291 -13.92 -3.86 -8.21
CA VAL A 291 -12.95 -4.82 -8.79
C VAL A 291 -11.83 -5.15 -7.79
N ILE A 292 -11.28 -4.14 -7.11
CA ILE A 292 -10.23 -4.35 -6.11
C ILE A 292 -10.78 -5.05 -4.86
N HIS A 293 -11.93 -4.63 -4.35
CA HIS A 293 -12.60 -5.30 -3.24
C HIS A 293 -12.80 -6.80 -3.50
N ASP A 294 -13.36 -7.15 -4.65
CA ASP A 294 -13.65 -8.55 -5.02
C ASP A 294 -12.36 -9.37 -5.16
N PHE A 295 -11.28 -8.74 -5.63
CA PHE A 295 -9.97 -9.38 -5.63
C PHE A 295 -9.46 -9.67 -4.21
N PHE A 296 -9.64 -8.74 -3.24
CA PHE A 296 -9.25 -8.98 -1.85
C PHE A 296 -10.03 -10.14 -1.20
N VAL A 297 -11.32 -10.29 -1.51
CA VAL A 297 -12.13 -11.45 -1.07
C VAL A 297 -11.55 -12.75 -1.61
N LYS A 298 -11.21 -12.80 -2.91
CA LYS A 298 -10.58 -13.97 -3.55
C LYS A 298 -9.19 -14.25 -2.99
N ALA A 299 -8.38 -13.19 -2.75
CA ALA A 299 -7.02 -13.34 -2.23
C ALA A 299 -7.02 -13.87 -0.79
N ARG A 300 -7.90 -13.36 0.08
CA ARG A 300 -8.11 -13.95 1.41
C ARG A 300 -8.45 -15.43 1.32
N THR A 301 -9.40 -15.78 0.48
CA THR A 301 -9.79 -17.18 0.26
C THR A 301 -8.60 -18.01 -0.24
N ALA A 302 -7.80 -17.47 -1.17
CA ALA A 302 -6.62 -18.16 -1.70
C ALA A 302 -5.59 -18.46 -0.60
N VAL A 303 -5.33 -17.53 0.33
CA VAL A 303 -4.44 -17.76 1.47
C VAL A 303 -5.04 -18.77 2.44
N LYS A 304 -6.26 -18.53 2.91
CA LYS A 304 -6.88 -19.29 4.00
C LYS A 304 -7.23 -20.74 3.61
N SER A 305 -7.48 -21.01 2.32
CA SER A 305 -7.72 -22.37 1.82
C SER A 305 -6.47 -23.24 1.80
N VAL A 306 -5.26 -22.64 1.76
CA VAL A 306 -3.98 -23.37 1.80
C VAL A 306 -3.50 -23.56 3.23
N LYS A 307 -3.43 -22.44 4.02
CA LYS A 307 -3.07 -22.44 5.44
C LYS A 307 -3.92 -21.43 6.19
N SER A 308 -4.84 -21.89 7.02
CA SER A 308 -5.82 -21.03 7.72
C SER A 308 -5.19 -20.09 8.75
N ASP A 309 -4.04 -20.44 9.31
CA ASP A 309 -3.27 -19.69 10.32
C ASP A 309 -2.38 -18.60 9.71
N VAL A 310 -2.05 -18.69 8.41
CA VAL A 310 -1.29 -17.64 7.71
C VAL A 310 -2.12 -16.36 7.65
N LYS A 311 -1.59 -15.26 8.19
CA LYS A 311 -2.25 -13.94 8.15
C LYS A 311 -2.28 -13.41 6.73
N PHE A 312 -3.37 -12.70 6.39
CA PHE A 312 -3.51 -11.99 5.13
C PHE A 312 -3.53 -10.49 5.37
N GLY A 313 -2.69 -9.73 4.67
CA GLY A 313 -2.55 -8.31 4.86
C GLY A 313 -2.23 -7.54 3.60
N VAL A 314 -2.20 -6.22 3.74
CA VAL A 314 -1.90 -5.28 2.66
C VAL A 314 -1.02 -4.15 3.15
N TYR A 315 -0.20 -3.62 2.24
CA TYR A 315 0.52 -2.37 2.39
C TYR A 315 -0.09 -1.29 1.50
N VAL A 316 -0.43 -0.15 2.09
CA VAL A 316 -1.06 1.01 1.42
C VAL A 316 -0.47 2.32 1.96
N GLY A 317 -0.66 3.44 1.26
CA GLY A 317 -0.34 4.75 1.83
C GLY A 317 -1.36 5.18 2.89
N ALA A 318 -0.90 5.92 3.89
CA ALA A 318 -1.73 6.41 4.98
C ALA A 318 -2.72 7.53 4.56
N TRP A 319 -2.55 8.11 3.39
CA TRP A 319 -3.37 9.20 2.84
C TRP A 319 -4.63 8.67 2.13
N TYR A 320 -5.56 8.14 2.89
CA TYR A 320 -6.81 7.54 2.40
C TYR A 320 -7.60 8.48 1.48
N ASN A 321 -7.58 9.77 1.76
CA ASN A 321 -8.32 10.80 1.04
C ASN A 321 -8.04 10.87 -0.46
N THR A 322 -6.94 10.28 -0.95
CA THR A 322 -6.60 10.21 -2.38
C THR A 322 -6.57 8.80 -2.95
N TYR A 323 -6.77 7.76 -2.13
CA TYR A 323 -6.66 6.36 -2.57
C TYR A 323 -7.79 5.92 -3.54
N TYR A 324 -8.91 6.64 -3.57
CA TYR A 324 -9.94 6.44 -4.60
C TYR A 324 -9.36 6.57 -6.02
N GLN A 325 -8.32 7.39 -6.21
CA GLN A 325 -7.67 7.60 -7.50
C GLN A 325 -7.03 6.33 -8.07
N VAL A 326 -6.65 5.41 -7.22
CA VAL A 326 -6.07 4.12 -7.61
C VAL A 326 -7.06 2.94 -7.44
N GLY A 327 -8.34 3.23 -7.26
CA GLY A 327 -9.40 2.24 -7.14
C GLY A 327 -9.35 1.45 -5.82
N VAL A 328 -8.90 2.07 -4.73
CA VAL A 328 -8.71 1.40 -3.44
C VAL A 328 -9.58 2.02 -2.37
N ASN A 329 -10.28 1.16 -1.62
CA ASN A 329 -11.02 1.51 -0.41
C ASN A 329 -10.61 0.58 0.75
N TRP A 330 -9.52 0.95 1.46
CA TRP A 330 -9.03 0.16 2.58
C TRP A 330 -9.75 0.44 3.92
N ALA A 331 -10.87 1.17 3.88
CA ALA A 331 -11.72 1.39 5.04
C ALA A 331 -12.62 0.18 5.35
N SER A 332 -13.25 0.20 6.51
CA SER A 332 -14.33 -0.73 6.87
C SER A 332 -15.59 -0.44 6.09
N GLN A 333 -16.41 -1.46 5.82
CA GLN A 333 -17.75 -1.30 5.25
C GLN A 333 -18.73 -0.58 6.21
N ASP A 334 -18.39 -0.48 7.50
CA ASP A 334 -19.18 0.31 8.48
C ASP A 334 -18.83 1.82 8.46
N TYR A 335 -17.86 2.23 7.64
CA TYR A 335 -17.50 3.63 7.43
C TYR A 335 -18.04 4.12 6.09
N ASP A 336 -18.97 5.07 6.11
CA ASP A 336 -19.54 5.66 4.89
C ASP A 336 -18.84 6.99 4.55
N PRO A 337 -17.88 7.00 3.60
CA PRO A 337 -17.15 8.22 3.24
C PRO A 337 -18.03 9.29 2.58
N PHE A 338 -19.26 8.96 2.17
CA PHE A 338 -20.21 9.89 1.58
C PHE A 338 -21.05 10.62 2.63
N ASN A 339 -21.48 9.93 3.72
CA ASN A 339 -22.39 10.48 4.72
C ASN A 339 -21.82 10.58 6.13
N ASP A 340 -20.55 10.18 6.37
CA ASP A 340 -19.99 10.18 7.72
C ASP A 340 -19.98 11.59 8.33
N ALA A 341 -20.33 11.70 9.61
CA ALA A 341 -20.46 12.98 10.29
C ALA A 341 -19.10 13.66 10.58
N GLU A 342 -18.01 12.88 10.67
CA GLU A 342 -16.70 13.38 11.04
C GLU A 342 -15.72 13.45 9.87
N ILE A 343 -15.69 12.42 9.03
CA ILE A 343 -14.78 12.32 7.87
C ILE A 343 -15.62 11.94 6.65
N ARG A 344 -15.93 12.92 5.82
CA ARG A 344 -16.59 12.68 4.54
C ARG A 344 -15.79 13.27 3.40
N PHE A 345 -16.04 12.79 2.19
CA PHE A 345 -15.31 13.22 1.00
C PHE A 345 -16.27 13.48 -0.16
N ASP A 346 -16.07 14.61 -0.86
CA ASP A 346 -16.88 15.02 -2.00
C ASP A 346 -16.75 14.07 -3.21
N TRP A 347 -15.65 13.32 -3.29
CA TRP A 347 -15.46 12.30 -4.33
C TRP A 347 -16.22 11.01 -4.06
N ALA A 348 -16.69 10.79 -2.82
CA ALA A 348 -17.41 9.58 -2.47
C ALA A 348 -18.80 9.56 -3.11
N TYR A 349 -19.34 8.36 -3.26
CA TYR A 349 -20.63 8.11 -3.90
C TYR A 349 -21.45 7.16 -3.01
N PRO A 350 -22.78 7.24 -3.01
CA PRO A 350 -23.62 6.24 -2.34
C PRO A 350 -23.19 4.81 -2.69
N ASP A 351 -23.18 3.92 -1.71
CA ASP A 351 -22.66 2.56 -1.80
C ASP A 351 -21.14 2.40 -1.84
N TYR A 352 -20.34 3.50 -1.84
CA TYR A 352 -18.87 3.39 -1.87
C TYR A 352 -18.33 2.59 -0.66
N GLN A 353 -18.95 2.71 0.53
CA GLN A 353 -18.57 1.94 1.72
C GLN A 353 -18.62 0.43 1.49
N LYS A 354 -19.52 -0.08 0.63
CA LYS A 354 -19.65 -1.51 0.31
C LYS A 354 -18.39 -2.09 -0.37
N THR A 355 -17.52 -1.24 -0.90
CA THR A 355 -16.24 -1.63 -1.49
C THR A 355 -15.08 -1.61 -0.51
N GLY A 356 -15.32 -1.29 0.76
CA GLY A 356 -14.34 -1.38 1.83
C GLY A 356 -13.87 -2.81 2.05
N TYR A 357 -12.55 -3.01 2.19
CA TYR A 357 -12.00 -4.36 2.33
C TYR A 357 -11.26 -4.62 3.65
N THR A 358 -11.36 -3.72 4.64
CA THR A 358 -10.76 -3.94 5.98
C THR A 358 -11.12 -5.31 6.55
N GLU A 359 -12.38 -5.75 6.39
CA GLU A 359 -12.89 -7.02 6.92
C GLU A 359 -12.23 -8.25 6.27
N GLN A 360 -11.55 -8.06 5.15
CA GLN A 360 -10.80 -9.14 4.49
C GLN A 360 -9.39 -9.30 5.07
N LEU A 361 -8.94 -8.40 5.94
CA LEU A 361 -7.55 -8.32 6.41
C LEU A 361 -7.38 -8.85 7.83
N ASP A 362 -6.24 -9.51 8.07
CA ASP A 362 -5.74 -9.85 9.41
C ASP A 362 -4.72 -8.80 9.90
N LEU A 363 -4.16 -7.97 9.00
CA LEU A 363 -3.30 -6.83 9.30
C LEU A 363 -3.31 -5.80 8.17
N LEU A 364 -3.19 -4.52 8.53
CA LEU A 364 -3.11 -3.39 7.60
C LEU A 364 -1.86 -2.57 7.90
N MET A 365 -0.96 -2.43 6.93
CA MET A 365 0.21 -1.57 7.01
C MET A 365 -0.04 -0.28 6.23
N THR A 366 0.17 0.87 6.87
CA THR A 366 -0.03 2.18 6.23
C THR A 366 1.28 2.98 6.19
N GLY A 367 1.64 3.51 5.02
CA GLY A 367 2.85 4.32 4.81
C GLY A 367 2.68 5.72 5.38
N ASN A 368 3.13 5.95 6.61
CA ASN A 368 3.14 7.25 7.28
C ASN A 368 4.44 7.99 6.96
N TYR A 369 4.64 8.35 5.68
CA TYR A 369 5.88 8.90 5.13
C TYR A 369 5.95 10.42 5.32
N PHE A 370 5.80 10.87 6.56
CA PHE A 370 5.71 12.27 6.92
C PHE A 370 6.79 12.64 7.94
N THR A 371 7.43 13.80 7.76
CA THR A 371 8.31 14.41 8.78
C THR A 371 7.50 15.10 9.87
N GLN A 372 6.27 15.55 9.56
CA GLN A 372 5.36 16.10 10.54
C GLN A 372 4.83 14.99 11.46
N LEU A 373 5.22 15.00 12.72
CA LEU A 373 4.80 14.01 13.71
C LEU A 373 3.39 14.30 14.20
N MET A 374 3.17 15.45 14.81
CA MET A 374 1.88 15.83 15.39
C MET A 374 1.06 16.71 14.45
N ILE A 375 -0.26 16.68 14.57
CA ILE A 375 -1.16 17.57 13.82
C ILE A 375 -0.82 19.04 14.07
N ASN A 376 -0.48 19.38 15.30
CA ASN A 376 -0.20 20.75 15.72
C ASN A 376 1.24 21.23 15.45
N ASP A 377 2.10 20.39 14.91
CA ASP A 377 3.48 20.81 14.54
C ASP A 377 3.51 21.76 13.35
N ASN A 378 2.41 21.85 12.60
CA ASN A 378 2.27 22.78 11.48
C ASN A 378 1.05 23.70 11.71
N PRO A 379 1.22 25.04 11.67
CA PRO A 379 0.11 25.99 11.83
C PRO A 379 -1.05 25.74 10.84
N ALA A 380 -0.76 25.25 9.63
CA ALA A 380 -1.79 24.97 8.62
C ALA A 380 -2.73 23.81 9.00
N SER A 381 -2.31 22.92 9.89
CA SER A 381 -3.11 21.80 10.39
C SER A 381 -3.47 21.91 11.87
N ALA A 382 -2.98 22.95 12.56
CA ALA A 382 -3.23 23.13 13.98
C ALA A 382 -4.74 23.22 14.29
N GLY A 383 -5.18 22.46 15.29
CA GLY A 383 -6.59 22.38 15.68
C GLY A 383 -7.45 21.44 14.83
N MET A 384 -6.94 20.86 13.75
CA MET A 384 -7.67 19.83 13.01
C MET A 384 -7.81 18.55 13.85
N LYS A 385 -8.95 17.89 13.77
CA LYS A 385 -9.15 16.59 14.41
C LYS A 385 -8.39 15.48 13.67
N TYR A 386 -8.33 15.56 12.35
CA TYR A 386 -7.64 14.63 11.44
C TYR A 386 -6.82 15.40 10.42
N HIS A 387 -5.61 14.94 10.17
CA HIS A 387 -4.73 15.49 9.14
C HIS A 387 -3.94 14.35 8.49
N TRP A 388 -4.32 13.98 7.26
CA TRP A 388 -3.77 12.81 6.56
C TRP A 388 -2.27 12.89 6.24
N TRP A 389 -1.66 14.07 6.38
CA TRP A 389 -0.26 14.33 6.04
C TRP A 389 0.63 14.49 7.27
N SER A 390 0.19 14.00 8.43
CA SER A 390 1.00 13.86 9.63
C SER A 390 0.90 12.42 10.16
N VAL A 391 1.91 12.00 10.92
CA VAL A 391 1.94 10.65 11.51
C VAL A 391 0.76 10.46 12.46
N GLU A 392 0.55 11.40 13.39
CA GLU A 392 -0.57 11.38 14.33
C GLU A 392 -1.91 11.33 13.61
N GLY A 393 -2.13 12.26 12.69
CA GLY A 393 -3.42 12.44 12.04
C GLY A 393 -3.79 11.28 11.14
N SER A 394 -2.83 10.73 10.41
CA SER A 394 -3.05 9.56 9.55
C SER A 394 -3.30 8.27 10.34
N LEU A 395 -2.64 8.07 11.49
CA LEU A 395 -2.93 6.95 12.39
C LEU A 395 -4.33 7.09 13.04
N LYS A 396 -4.70 8.29 13.51
CA LYS A 396 -6.04 8.57 14.04
C LYS A 396 -7.12 8.35 12.96
N GLY A 397 -6.92 8.92 11.78
CA GLY A 397 -7.83 8.76 10.65
C GLY A 397 -7.96 7.31 10.21
N GLY A 398 -6.83 6.59 10.08
CA GLY A 398 -6.81 5.17 9.73
C GLY A 398 -7.57 4.31 10.73
N LYS A 399 -7.35 4.52 12.03
CA LYS A 399 -8.10 3.82 13.08
C LYS A 399 -9.61 4.13 13.02
N TYR A 400 -9.96 5.39 12.74
CA TYR A 400 -11.36 5.81 12.64
C TYR A 400 -12.06 5.12 11.47
N ILE A 401 -11.51 5.19 10.25
CA ILE A 401 -12.17 4.65 9.06
C ILE A 401 -12.17 3.11 8.98
N THR A 402 -11.20 2.45 9.62
CA THR A 402 -11.21 0.97 9.75
C THR A 402 -12.11 0.49 10.88
N ARG A 403 -12.72 1.40 11.65
CA ARG A 403 -13.54 1.07 12.83
C ARG A 403 -12.82 0.15 13.83
N GLY A 404 -11.48 0.17 13.82
CA GLY A 404 -10.65 -0.70 14.68
C GLY A 404 -10.75 -2.20 14.37
N LYS A 405 -11.32 -2.60 13.24
CA LYS A 405 -11.56 -4.02 12.87
C LYS A 405 -10.30 -4.77 12.45
N VAL A 406 -9.20 -4.07 12.19
CA VAL A 406 -7.93 -4.66 11.78
C VAL A 406 -6.77 -4.06 12.58
N PRO A 407 -5.76 -4.85 12.99
CA PRO A 407 -4.53 -4.29 13.53
C PRO A 407 -3.85 -3.37 12.50
N LEU A 408 -3.65 -2.10 12.89
CA LEU A 408 -3.03 -1.07 12.06
C LEU A 408 -1.55 -0.95 12.41
N TYR A 409 -0.67 -1.07 11.42
CA TYR A 409 0.76 -0.86 11.51
C TYR A 409 1.14 0.44 10.81
N GLY A 410 1.73 1.38 11.54
CA GLY A 410 2.28 2.59 10.92
C GLY A 410 3.65 2.29 10.33
N SER A 411 3.90 2.71 9.09
CA SER A 411 5.13 2.44 8.38
C SER A 411 5.92 3.72 8.13
N MET A 412 7.23 3.66 8.29
CA MET A 412 8.14 4.78 8.03
C MET A 412 9.02 4.48 6.82
N ASP A 413 9.22 5.45 5.94
CA ASP A 413 10.26 5.40 4.92
C ASP A 413 11.55 6.04 5.47
N LEU A 414 12.56 5.21 5.69
CA LEU A 414 13.85 5.63 6.27
C LEU A 414 14.81 6.19 5.20
N GLY A 415 14.50 6.04 3.92
CA GLY A 415 15.39 6.40 2.80
C GLY A 415 14.99 7.67 2.07
N ASN A 416 13.72 7.80 1.72
CA ASN A 416 13.26 8.83 0.80
C ASN A 416 12.66 10.06 1.49
N VAL A 417 12.28 9.94 2.76
CA VAL A 417 11.80 11.07 3.57
C VAL A 417 12.99 11.94 4.02
N ASP A 418 12.83 13.24 3.92
CA ASP A 418 13.86 14.22 4.35
C ASP A 418 13.83 14.42 5.87
N TRP A 419 14.21 13.37 6.63
CA TRP A 419 14.29 13.42 8.09
C TRP A 419 15.30 14.49 8.53
N PRO A 420 14.97 15.37 9.49
CA PRO A 420 15.90 16.40 9.93
C PRO A 420 17.12 15.80 10.66
N ASP A 421 16.93 14.75 11.43
CA ASP A 421 18.00 14.08 12.20
C ASP A 421 17.57 12.66 12.65
N GLN A 422 18.49 11.93 13.29
CA GLN A 422 18.23 10.59 13.84
C GLN A 422 17.27 10.61 15.04
N GLN A 423 17.22 11.70 15.80
CA GLN A 423 16.31 11.83 16.93
C GLN A 423 14.85 11.87 16.46
N SER A 424 14.57 12.60 15.38
CA SER A 424 13.23 12.65 14.76
C SER A 424 12.77 11.27 14.30
N ILE A 425 13.69 10.46 13.70
CA ILE A 425 13.40 9.07 13.36
C ILE A 425 13.06 8.25 14.61
N SER A 426 13.90 8.33 15.66
CA SER A 426 13.67 7.61 16.91
C SER A 426 12.33 7.97 17.56
N THR A 427 12.03 9.25 17.63
CA THR A 427 10.78 9.78 18.20
C THR A 427 9.56 9.29 17.42
N THR A 428 9.66 9.29 16.09
CA THR A 428 8.56 8.82 15.22
C THR A 428 8.37 7.30 15.33
N ILE A 429 9.44 6.50 15.39
CA ILE A 429 9.34 5.04 15.64
C ILE A 429 8.60 4.78 16.95
N LYS A 430 9.03 5.47 18.03
CA LYS A 430 8.41 5.34 19.35
C LYS A 430 6.93 5.74 19.30
N TYR A 431 6.61 6.87 18.69
CA TYR A 431 5.23 7.34 18.59
C TYR A 431 4.34 6.33 17.86
N ILE A 432 4.76 5.85 16.69
CA ILE A 432 3.98 4.86 15.93
C ILE A 432 3.82 3.58 16.74
N ARG A 433 4.91 3.05 17.33
CA ARG A 433 4.86 1.86 18.18
C ARG A 433 3.83 2.00 19.30
N ASP A 434 3.77 3.18 19.93
CA ASP A 434 2.91 3.41 21.08
C ASP A 434 1.44 3.67 20.70
N HIS A 435 1.16 4.14 19.49
CA HIS A 435 -0.19 4.56 19.06
C HIS A 435 -0.83 3.69 17.98
N ALA A 436 -0.06 3.01 17.13
CA ALA A 436 -0.60 2.05 16.18
C ALA A 436 -0.98 0.73 16.89
N THR A 437 -2.12 0.13 16.52
CA THR A 437 -2.66 -1.05 17.23
C THR A 437 -1.89 -2.33 16.94
N GLY A 438 -1.22 -2.44 15.78
CA GLY A 438 -0.40 -3.59 15.39
C GLY A 438 1.08 -3.43 15.74
N GLY A 439 1.64 -2.25 15.50
CA GLY A 439 3.05 -1.96 15.71
C GLY A 439 3.61 -0.98 14.66
N VAL A 440 4.93 -1.04 14.47
CA VAL A 440 5.66 -0.20 13.51
C VAL A 440 6.33 -1.05 12.43
N MET A 441 6.31 -0.57 11.19
CA MET A 441 7.05 -1.16 10.08
C MET A 441 8.07 -0.14 9.54
N LEU A 442 9.27 -0.61 9.25
CA LEU A 442 10.42 0.17 8.81
C LEU A 442 10.74 -0.18 7.35
N PHE A 443 10.49 0.75 6.45
CA PHE A 443 10.82 0.64 5.03
C PHE A 443 12.10 1.46 4.75
N ASP A 444 13.20 0.88 4.30
CA ASP A 444 13.49 -0.53 4.29
C ASP A 444 14.88 -0.79 4.92
N VAL A 445 15.27 -2.06 5.02
CA VAL A 445 16.50 -2.48 5.71
C VAL A 445 17.76 -1.88 5.09
N VAL A 446 17.84 -1.72 3.75
CA VAL A 446 19.01 -1.12 3.09
C VAL A 446 19.25 0.33 3.53
N HIS A 447 18.19 1.07 3.82
CA HIS A 447 18.28 2.47 4.27
C HIS A 447 18.94 2.59 5.65
N VAL A 448 18.88 1.53 6.45
CA VAL A 448 19.46 1.52 7.79
C VAL A 448 20.98 1.36 7.77
N TYR A 449 21.50 0.40 6.98
CA TYR A 449 22.93 0.09 6.97
C TYR A 449 23.72 0.78 5.86
N ALA A 450 23.07 1.30 4.83
CA ALA A 450 23.73 1.93 3.68
C ALA A 450 23.45 3.44 3.64
N PRO A 451 24.37 4.28 4.17
CA PRO A 451 24.20 5.73 4.19
C PRO A 451 23.90 6.37 2.84
N GLN A 452 24.33 5.74 1.75
CA GLN A 452 24.09 6.21 0.39
C GLN A 452 22.62 6.20 -0.01
N TYR A 453 21.81 5.40 0.68
CA TYR A 453 20.39 5.20 0.38
C TYR A 453 19.44 5.96 1.32
N ASN A 454 19.95 6.70 2.30
CA ASN A 454 19.11 7.57 3.13
C ASN A 454 19.54 9.04 3.02
N ARG A 455 18.62 9.95 3.36
CA ARG A 455 18.83 11.39 3.22
C ARG A 455 19.84 11.95 4.23
N LEU A 456 19.93 11.37 5.42
CA LEU A 456 20.88 11.78 6.45
C LEU A 456 22.34 11.40 6.13
N LYS A 457 22.56 10.50 5.15
CA LYS A 457 23.91 10.00 4.80
C LYS A 457 24.65 9.37 5.97
N GLN A 458 23.93 8.74 6.89
CA GLN A 458 24.44 8.09 8.10
C GLN A 458 23.80 6.70 8.29
N PRO A 459 24.50 5.73 8.93
CA PRO A 459 23.87 4.51 9.40
C PRO A 459 22.79 4.82 10.44
N LEU A 460 21.63 4.17 10.36
CA LEU A 460 20.47 4.49 11.22
C LEU A 460 20.29 3.52 12.40
N TRP A 461 21.25 2.63 12.67
CA TRP A 461 21.13 1.62 13.73
C TRP A 461 20.83 2.20 15.11
N ASN A 462 21.44 3.35 15.45
CA ASN A 462 21.22 4.01 16.73
C ASN A 462 19.79 4.61 16.80
N ALA A 463 19.34 5.20 15.70
CA ALA A 463 17.96 5.70 15.63
C ALA A 463 16.92 4.58 15.85
N LEU A 464 17.14 3.41 15.23
CA LEU A 464 16.27 2.26 15.43
C LEU A 464 16.33 1.78 16.88
N ARG A 465 17.55 1.55 17.45
CA ARG A 465 17.71 1.08 18.83
C ARG A 465 16.99 1.99 19.82
N ASN A 466 17.16 3.30 19.68
CA ASN A 466 16.54 4.29 20.58
C ASN A 466 15.01 4.33 20.42
N GLY A 467 14.50 4.27 19.18
CA GLY A 467 13.06 4.30 18.95
C GLY A 467 12.31 3.02 19.33
N ILE A 468 13.01 1.86 19.25
CA ILE A 468 12.40 0.57 19.53
C ILE A 468 12.49 0.19 21.02
N LYS A 469 13.63 0.44 21.69
CA LYS A 469 13.87 -0.05 23.05
C LYS A 469 13.53 0.95 24.16
N ASN A 470 13.44 2.23 23.84
CA ASN A 470 13.12 3.30 24.79
C ASN A 470 11.68 3.79 24.57
#